data_221208a8a32f39f4fa0f575a1a43fb3d
#
_entry.id   221208a8a32f39f4fa0f575a1a43fb3d
#
_cell.length_a   1.000
_cell.length_b   1.000
_cell.length_c   1.000
_cell.angle_alpha   90.00
_cell.angle_beta   90.00
_cell.angle_gamma   90.00
#
_symmetry.space_group_name_H-M   'P 1'
#
loop_
_entity.id
_entity.type
_entity.pdbx_description
1 polymer ?
#
loop_
_entity_poly.entity_id
_entity_poly.type
_entity_poly.pdbx_seq_one_letter_code
_entity_poly.pdbx_strand_id
1 'polypeptide(L)'
;SGQTTPERLREAIVALHAELRATLEPGYFSDEELEDVKAHRAVTTAFGQERATENSHTIGFWWSVVGLDYHLRYIDEMAKQTPADLQRYARSFIVGKPHITGVMLPRGAGRVINLDEATLATLGSGR
;
A
#
# COMPACT_ATOMS: atom_id res chain seq x y z
N SER A 1 -5.19 3.18 -2.00
CA SER A 1 -6.37 3.87 -2.58
C SER A 1 -6.23 5.37 -2.41
N GLY A 2 -6.78 6.15 -3.32
CA GLY A 2 -6.78 7.60 -3.27
C GLY A 2 -8.11 8.17 -3.76
N GLN A 3 -8.36 9.43 -3.46
CA GLN A 3 -9.54 10.16 -3.91
C GLN A 3 -9.09 11.40 -4.68
N THR A 4 -9.78 11.69 -5.78
CA THR A 4 -9.53 12.88 -6.61
C THR A 4 -10.82 13.27 -7.35
N THR A 5 -10.82 14.43 -8.00
CA THR A 5 -11.93 14.80 -8.90
C THR A 5 -11.81 14.04 -10.23
N PRO A 6 -12.93 13.84 -10.97
CA PRO A 6 -12.87 13.17 -12.27
C PRO A 6 -11.86 13.80 -13.24
N GLU A 7 -11.76 15.12 -13.27
CA GLU A 7 -10.89 15.88 -14.18
C GLU A 7 -9.40 15.61 -13.92
N ARG A 8 -9.03 15.38 -12.66
CA ARG A 8 -7.64 15.12 -12.23
C ARG A 8 -7.29 13.65 -12.17
N LEU A 9 -8.23 12.75 -12.48
CA LEU A 9 -8.03 11.31 -12.29
C LEU A 9 -6.87 10.76 -13.10
N ARG A 10 -6.71 11.18 -14.38
CA ARG A 10 -5.58 10.73 -15.22
C ARG A 10 -4.24 11.14 -14.61
N GLU A 11 -4.12 12.40 -14.21
CA GLU A 11 -2.93 12.95 -13.57
C GLU A 11 -2.61 12.17 -12.27
N ALA A 12 -3.62 11.91 -11.45
CA ALA A 12 -3.46 11.17 -10.20
C ALA A 12 -2.97 9.73 -10.43
N ILE A 13 -3.49 9.02 -11.45
CA ILE A 13 -3.03 7.67 -11.78
C ILE A 13 -1.58 7.70 -12.27
N VAL A 14 -1.23 8.62 -13.14
CA VAL A 14 0.14 8.77 -13.65
C VAL A 14 1.11 9.09 -12.50
N ALA A 15 0.73 10.02 -11.63
CA ALA A 15 1.53 10.39 -10.45
C ALA A 15 1.72 9.20 -9.50
N LEU A 16 0.65 8.42 -9.23
CA LEU A 16 0.75 7.21 -8.41
C LEU A 16 1.76 6.22 -8.98
N HIS A 17 1.71 5.96 -10.28
CA HIS A 17 2.66 5.03 -10.91
C HIS A 17 4.09 5.59 -10.94
N ALA A 18 4.25 6.91 -11.07
CA ALA A 18 5.57 7.55 -10.97
C ALA A 18 6.14 7.38 -9.56
N GLU A 19 5.33 7.60 -8.54
CA GLU A 19 5.72 7.43 -7.14
C GLU A 19 6.08 5.97 -6.81
N LEU A 20 5.29 5.01 -7.29
CA LEU A 20 5.64 3.60 -7.14
C LEU A 20 7.00 3.25 -7.77
N ARG A 21 7.35 3.84 -8.91
CA ARG A 21 8.69 3.66 -9.50
C ARG A 21 9.79 4.31 -8.68
N ALA A 22 9.53 5.51 -8.14
CA ALA A 22 10.47 6.24 -7.30
C ALA A 22 10.87 5.45 -6.04
N THR A 23 10.02 4.53 -5.54
CA THR A 23 10.38 3.66 -4.41
C THR A 23 11.62 2.80 -4.66
N LEU A 24 12.04 2.62 -5.91
CA LEU A 24 13.26 1.89 -6.27
C LEU A 24 14.53 2.76 -6.30
N GLU A 25 14.39 4.07 -6.19
CA GLU A 25 15.51 5.00 -6.20
C GLU A 25 16.29 4.90 -4.88
N PRO A 26 17.63 5.01 -4.95
CA PRO A 26 18.45 5.01 -3.74
C PRO A 26 18.06 6.17 -2.79
N GLY A 27 17.87 5.85 -1.52
CA GLY A 27 17.53 6.86 -0.50
C GLY A 27 16.07 7.31 -0.49
N TYR A 28 15.19 6.71 -1.30
CA TYR A 28 13.75 7.00 -1.25
C TYR A 28 13.15 6.74 0.14
N PHE A 29 13.52 5.63 0.76
CA PHE A 29 13.17 5.34 2.15
C PHE A 29 14.34 5.74 3.04
N SER A 30 14.15 6.70 3.94
CA SER A 30 15.15 7.04 4.94
C SER A 30 15.06 6.12 6.16
N ASP A 31 16.18 5.98 6.88
CA ASP A 31 16.19 5.24 8.13
C ASP A 31 15.32 5.93 9.19
N GLU A 32 15.31 7.27 9.24
CA GLU A 32 14.52 8.06 10.18
C GLU A 32 13.02 7.85 9.98
N GLU A 33 12.53 7.98 8.74
CA GLU A 33 11.12 7.72 8.43
C GLU A 33 10.70 6.29 8.75
N LEU A 34 11.58 5.33 8.49
CA LEU A 34 11.29 3.93 8.80
C LEU A 34 11.19 3.68 10.31
N GLU A 35 12.09 4.26 11.10
CA GLU A 35 12.03 4.15 12.57
C GLU A 35 10.77 4.82 13.14
N ASP A 36 10.37 5.98 12.61
CA ASP A 36 9.11 6.64 13.01
C ASP A 36 7.89 5.77 12.71
N VAL A 37 7.83 5.15 11.54
CA VAL A 37 6.74 4.24 11.17
C VAL A 37 6.71 3.00 12.07
N LYS A 38 7.87 2.42 12.40
CA LYS A 38 7.99 1.29 13.32
C LYS A 38 7.48 1.65 14.72
N ALA A 39 7.92 2.78 15.25
CA ALA A 39 7.49 3.29 16.55
C ALA A 39 5.97 3.52 16.58
N HIS A 40 5.44 4.21 15.57
CA HIS A 40 3.99 4.44 15.44
C HIS A 40 3.20 3.14 15.37
N ARG A 41 3.69 2.16 14.61
CA ARG A 41 3.02 0.85 14.48
C ARG A 41 3.02 0.07 15.78
N ALA A 42 4.13 0.07 16.53
CA ALA A 42 4.23 -0.58 17.82
C ALA A 42 3.22 0.00 18.82
N VAL A 43 3.15 1.33 18.90
CA VAL A 43 2.18 2.05 19.76
C VAL A 43 0.74 1.71 19.34
N THR A 44 0.41 1.80 18.06
CA THR A 44 -0.95 1.51 17.56
C THR A 44 -1.35 0.06 17.85
N THR A 45 -0.41 -0.88 17.72
CA THR A 45 -0.66 -2.29 18.04
C THR A 45 -0.93 -2.48 19.53
N ALA A 46 -0.17 -1.84 20.41
CA ALA A 46 -0.38 -1.90 21.85
C ALA A 46 -1.78 -1.36 22.24
N PHE A 47 -2.17 -0.21 21.70
CA PHE A 47 -3.52 0.35 21.94
C PHE A 47 -4.65 -0.55 21.38
N GLY A 48 -4.42 -1.21 20.25
CA GLY A 48 -5.39 -2.14 19.66
C GLY A 48 -5.66 -3.35 20.56
N GLN A 49 -4.71 -3.74 21.41
CA GLN A 49 -4.85 -4.84 22.35
C GLN A 49 -5.71 -4.50 23.59
N GLU A 50 -5.92 -3.23 23.88
CA GLU A 50 -6.76 -2.80 25.01
C GLU A 50 -8.25 -3.10 24.81
N ARG A 51 -8.69 -3.24 23.55
CA ARG A 51 -10.09 -3.53 23.22
C ARG A 51 -10.29 -5.02 22.98
N ALA A 52 -10.89 -5.69 23.93
CA ALA A 52 -11.07 -7.15 23.90
C ALA A 52 -11.73 -7.66 22.60
N THR A 53 -12.75 -6.97 22.09
CA THR A 53 -13.45 -7.36 20.86
C THR A 53 -12.54 -7.25 19.64
N GLU A 54 -11.85 -6.13 19.46
CA GLU A 54 -10.94 -5.90 18.33
C GLU A 54 -9.76 -6.87 18.38
N ASN A 55 -9.21 -7.10 19.58
CA ASN A 55 -8.14 -8.07 19.78
C ASN A 55 -8.57 -9.49 19.46
N SER A 56 -9.78 -9.90 19.85
CA SER A 56 -10.32 -11.22 19.53
C SER A 56 -10.49 -11.43 18.02
N HIS A 57 -10.97 -10.42 17.29
CA HIS A 57 -11.06 -10.48 15.84
C HIS A 57 -9.67 -10.59 15.19
N THR A 58 -8.73 -9.80 15.66
CA THR A 58 -7.34 -9.80 15.16
C THR A 58 -6.69 -11.17 15.38
N ILE A 59 -6.79 -11.72 16.57
CA ILE A 59 -6.26 -13.06 16.92
C ILE A 59 -6.92 -14.14 16.07
N GLY A 60 -8.26 -14.12 15.96
CA GLY A 60 -9.00 -15.08 15.16
C GLY A 60 -8.64 -15.05 13.68
N PHE A 61 -8.47 -13.86 13.11
CA PHE A 61 -8.02 -13.69 11.72
C PHE A 61 -6.62 -14.30 11.51
N TRP A 62 -5.64 -13.88 12.30
CA TRP A 62 -4.27 -14.35 12.16
C TRP A 62 -4.13 -15.84 12.37
N TRP A 63 -4.85 -16.38 13.36
CA TRP A 63 -4.86 -17.82 13.62
C TRP A 63 -5.37 -18.60 12.40
N SER A 64 -6.42 -18.13 11.76
CA SER A 64 -7.02 -18.82 10.61
C SER A 64 -6.19 -18.73 9.33
N VAL A 65 -5.39 -17.67 9.15
CA VAL A 65 -4.67 -17.40 7.88
C VAL A 65 -3.24 -17.92 7.90
N VAL A 66 -2.47 -17.64 8.95
CA VAL A 66 -1.02 -17.93 8.99
C VAL A 66 -0.54 -18.53 10.32
N GLY A 67 -1.43 -18.66 11.31
CA GLY A 67 -1.10 -19.15 12.65
C GLY A 67 -0.74 -18.04 13.64
N LEU A 68 -0.97 -18.33 14.91
CA LEU A 68 -0.81 -17.37 15.99
C LEU A 68 0.65 -16.95 16.20
N ASP A 69 1.60 -17.85 15.97
CA ASP A 69 3.03 -17.58 16.11
C ASP A 69 3.49 -16.43 15.21
N TYR A 70 2.93 -16.31 14.01
CA TYR A 70 3.23 -15.20 13.12
C TYR A 70 2.74 -13.88 13.73
N HIS A 71 1.52 -13.85 14.23
CA HIS A 71 0.94 -12.66 14.86
C HIS A 71 1.75 -12.20 16.09
N LEU A 72 2.14 -13.13 16.94
CA LEU A 72 2.92 -12.81 18.15
C LEU A 72 4.30 -12.25 17.84
N ARG A 73 4.92 -12.68 16.73
CA ARG A 73 6.24 -12.20 16.29
C ARG A 73 6.19 -11.02 15.32
N TYR A 74 5.00 -10.59 14.92
CA TYR A 74 4.84 -9.58 13.86
C TYR A 74 5.60 -8.29 14.14
N ILE A 75 5.50 -7.74 15.34
CA ILE A 75 6.18 -6.49 15.71
C ILE A 75 7.69 -6.66 15.71
N ASP A 76 8.20 -7.77 16.25
CA ASP A 76 9.62 -8.07 16.28
C ASP A 76 10.21 -8.25 14.87
N GLU A 77 9.47 -8.91 13.98
CA GLU A 77 9.88 -9.09 12.58
C GLU A 77 9.81 -7.76 11.81
N MET A 78 8.82 -6.93 12.06
CA MET A 78 8.72 -5.60 11.48
C MET A 78 9.88 -4.70 11.94
N ALA A 79 10.27 -4.77 13.21
CA ALA A 79 11.37 -3.98 13.75
C ALA A 79 12.73 -4.26 13.06
N LYS A 80 12.91 -5.47 12.51
CA LYS A 80 14.15 -5.86 11.80
C LYS A 80 14.23 -5.33 10.37
N GLN A 81 13.14 -4.84 9.80
CA GLN A 81 13.10 -4.40 8.41
C GLN A 81 13.97 -3.16 8.19
N THR A 82 14.61 -3.10 7.04
CA THR A 82 15.47 -2.01 6.60
C THR A 82 14.92 -1.34 5.34
N PRO A 83 15.37 -0.11 4.99
CA PRO A 83 15.02 0.50 3.71
C PRO A 83 15.31 -0.39 2.50
N ALA A 84 16.41 -1.16 2.54
CA ALA A 84 16.75 -2.11 1.49
C ALA A 84 15.74 -3.26 1.37
N ASP A 85 15.14 -3.70 2.49
CA ASP A 85 14.08 -4.70 2.47
C ASP A 85 12.81 -4.18 1.82
N LEU A 86 12.45 -2.91 2.09
CA LEU A 86 11.32 -2.25 1.45
C LEU A 86 11.53 -2.12 -0.06
N GLN A 87 12.70 -1.69 -0.51
CA GLN A 87 13.04 -1.62 -1.93
C GLN A 87 13.03 -3.00 -2.61
N ARG A 88 13.56 -4.01 -1.93
CA ARG A 88 13.52 -5.40 -2.43
C ARG A 88 12.08 -5.87 -2.59
N TYR A 89 11.22 -5.59 -1.63
CA TYR A 89 9.79 -5.91 -1.70
C TYR A 89 9.11 -5.18 -2.86
N ALA A 90 9.30 -3.87 -2.98
CA ALA A 90 8.74 -3.06 -4.07
C ALA A 90 9.15 -3.59 -5.45
N ARG A 91 10.43 -3.95 -5.63
CA ARG A 91 10.96 -4.54 -6.87
C ARG A 91 10.38 -5.92 -7.16
N SER A 92 10.21 -6.74 -6.13
CA SER A 92 9.78 -8.13 -6.29
C SER A 92 8.27 -8.25 -6.54
N PHE A 93 7.45 -7.38 -5.94
CA PHE A 93 6.02 -7.58 -5.86
C PHE A 93 5.17 -6.41 -6.38
N ILE A 94 5.73 -5.22 -6.58
CA ILE A 94 4.95 -4.03 -6.91
C ILE A 94 5.34 -3.46 -8.28
N VAL A 95 6.56 -2.95 -8.40
CA VAL A 95 6.99 -2.21 -9.58
C VAL A 95 7.16 -3.13 -10.78
N GLY A 96 6.46 -2.81 -11.87
CA GLY A 96 6.50 -3.61 -13.10
C GLY A 96 5.78 -4.96 -13.01
N LYS A 97 4.98 -5.18 -11.96
CA LYS A 97 4.20 -6.42 -11.82
C LYS A 97 2.78 -6.25 -12.37
N PRO A 98 2.14 -7.35 -12.80
CA PRO A 98 0.72 -7.32 -13.15
C PRO A 98 -0.11 -6.79 -11.98
N HIS A 99 -1.03 -5.88 -12.27
CA HIS A 99 -1.89 -5.27 -11.27
C HIS A 99 -3.27 -4.99 -11.85
N ILE A 100 -4.23 -4.71 -10.97
CA ILE A 100 -5.58 -4.30 -11.36
C ILE A 100 -5.78 -2.86 -10.89
N THR A 101 -6.18 -2.00 -11.81
CA THR A 101 -6.58 -0.63 -11.51
C THR A 101 -8.11 -0.53 -11.54
N GLY A 102 -8.71 -0.25 -10.40
CA GLY A 102 -10.14 -0.01 -10.26
C GLY A 102 -10.43 1.47 -10.05
N VAL A 103 -11.41 2.00 -10.77
CA VAL A 103 -11.85 3.40 -10.63
C VAL A 103 -13.35 3.45 -10.41
N MET A 104 -13.77 4.22 -9.40
CA MET A 104 -15.17 4.48 -9.12
C MET A 104 -15.49 5.93 -9.48
N LEU A 105 -16.41 6.13 -10.39
CA LEU A 105 -16.80 7.44 -10.90
C LEU A 105 -18.31 7.66 -10.76
N PRO A 106 -18.77 8.92 -10.60
CA PRO A 106 -20.16 9.26 -10.77
C PRO A 106 -20.67 8.81 -12.14
N ARG A 107 -21.96 8.44 -12.21
CA ARG A 107 -22.58 7.97 -13.46
C ARG A 107 -22.40 8.99 -14.59
N GLY A 108 -21.84 8.55 -15.71
CA GLY A 108 -21.59 9.37 -16.89
C GLY A 108 -20.26 10.16 -16.87
N ALA A 109 -19.59 10.30 -15.73
CA ALA A 109 -18.35 11.08 -15.64
C ALA A 109 -17.22 10.48 -16.51
N GLY A 110 -17.14 9.15 -16.67
CA GLY A 110 -16.15 8.49 -17.52
C GLY A 110 -16.21 8.97 -18.98
N ARG A 111 -17.40 9.23 -19.52
CA ARG A 111 -17.56 9.78 -20.89
C ARG A 111 -17.05 11.22 -20.97
N VAL A 112 -17.33 12.04 -19.94
CA VAL A 112 -16.92 13.46 -19.90
C VAL A 112 -15.40 13.59 -19.93
N ILE A 113 -14.69 12.75 -19.18
CA ILE A 113 -13.22 12.76 -19.11
C ILE A 113 -12.57 11.85 -20.15
N ASN A 114 -13.36 11.22 -21.04
CA ASN A 114 -12.89 10.30 -22.07
C ASN A 114 -11.99 9.19 -21.51
N LEU A 115 -12.44 8.54 -20.42
CA LEU A 115 -11.74 7.44 -19.76
C LEU A 115 -12.53 6.16 -19.95
N ASP A 116 -11.96 5.22 -20.70
CA ASP A 116 -12.43 3.87 -20.89
C ASP A 116 -11.45 2.83 -20.32
N GLU A 117 -11.81 1.57 -20.36
CA GLU A 117 -11.00 0.47 -19.84
C GLU A 117 -9.64 0.36 -20.55
N ALA A 118 -9.61 0.56 -21.88
CA ALA A 118 -8.38 0.48 -22.67
C ALA A 118 -7.39 1.60 -22.28
N THR A 119 -7.91 2.81 -22.13
CA THR A 119 -7.12 3.95 -21.66
C THR A 119 -6.62 3.72 -20.23
N LEU A 120 -7.51 3.22 -19.35
CA LEU A 120 -7.14 2.96 -17.95
C LEU A 120 -6.02 1.91 -17.84
N ALA A 121 -6.06 0.87 -18.66
CA ALA A 121 -5.06 -0.20 -18.68
C ALA A 121 -3.66 0.30 -19.10
N THR A 122 -3.58 1.39 -19.85
CA THR A 122 -2.31 1.96 -20.33
C THR A 122 -1.80 3.13 -19.49
N LEU A 123 -2.66 3.75 -18.67
CA LEU A 123 -2.26 4.86 -17.81
C LEU A 123 -1.22 4.41 -16.78
N GLY A 124 -0.07 5.07 -16.81
CA GLY A 124 1.01 4.79 -15.86
C GLY A 124 1.83 3.53 -16.12
N SER A 125 1.40 2.64 -17.03
CA SER A 125 2.26 1.58 -17.53
C SER A 125 3.33 2.21 -18.43
N GLY A 126 4.49 2.54 -17.88
CA GLY A 126 5.62 2.97 -18.67
C GLY A 126 6.04 1.82 -19.62
N ARG A 127 5.57 1.86 -20.85
CA ARG A 127 6.19 1.23 -22.02
C ARG A 127 6.88 2.30 -22.82
#